data_8865c330f37ac4f0be04cdc281343b2e
#
_entry.id   8865c330f37ac4f0be04cdc281343b2e
#
_cell.length_a   1.000
_cell.length_b   1.000
_cell.length_c   1.000
_cell.angle_alpha   90.00
_cell.angle_beta   90.00
_cell.angle_gamma   90.00
#
_symmetry.space_group_name_H-M   'P 1'
#
loop_
_entity.id
_entity.type
_entity.pdbx_description
1 polymer ?
#
loop_
_entity_poly.entity_id
_entity_poly.type
_entity_poly.pdbx_seq_one_letter_code
_entity_poly.pdbx_strand_id
1 'polypeptide(L)'
;MTPTSEMLLDAAEKMVQQRGFNAFSFADLSAVVGITKASVHYHFPTKAALGHRMLQRYRQRFEAALGEIAASTDDAGICLTRYAELYERVLRSDLMCLCGILGAEIMTLPEQMRDELKLFLTRNEDWLVRVLACGGSRLEGASQEQRREAAKDIVSMLEGAMLLARATADMSRFQSTKRRVTAEFAR
;
A
#
# COMPACT_ATOMS: atom_id res chain seq x y z
N MET A 1 16.96 7.05 12.89
CA MET A 1 16.02 8.20 12.93
C MET A 1 15.74 8.55 14.37
N THR A 2 15.38 9.80 14.68
CA THR A 2 15.02 10.22 16.04
C THR A 2 13.57 9.80 16.34
N PRO A 3 13.19 9.62 17.63
CA PRO A 3 11.79 9.35 17.99
C PRO A 3 10.80 10.37 17.41
N THR A 4 11.15 11.64 17.41
CA THR A 4 10.32 12.71 16.84
C THR A 4 10.10 12.56 15.33
N SER A 5 11.15 12.18 14.58
CA SER A 5 10.99 11.96 13.13
C SER A 5 10.09 10.77 12.81
N GLU A 6 10.09 9.72 13.62
CA GLU A 6 9.16 8.60 13.47
C GLU A 6 7.71 9.02 13.77
N MET A 7 7.48 9.76 14.85
CA MET A 7 6.15 10.31 15.17
C MET A 7 5.60 11.19 14.04
N LEU A 8 6.46 12.02 13.42
CA LEU A 8 6.08 12.84 12.27
C LEU A 8 5.69 11.99 11.05
N LEU A 9 6.44 10.93 10.78
CA LEU A 9 6.12 10.01 9.68
C LEU A 9 4.83 9.23 9.93
N ASP A 10 4.58 8.77 11.17
CA ASP A 10 3.35 8.07 11.53
C ASP A 10 2.12 8.99 11.37
N ALA A 11 2.20 10.22 11.87
CA ALA A 11 1.14 11.19 11.74
C ALA A 11 0.89 11.58 10.28
N ALA A 12 1.95 11.82 9.50
CA ALA A 12 1.84 12.14 8.08
C ALA A 12 1.20 11.00 7.29
N GLU A 13 1.63 9.76 7.51
CA GLU A 13 1.06 8.58 6.86
C GLU A 13 -0.44 8.46 7.12
N LYS A 14 -0.85 8.57 8.38
CA LYS A 14 -2.28 8.55 8.74
C LYS A 14 -3.06 9.67 8.07
N MET A 15 -2.51 10.89 8.03
CA MET A 15 -3.15 12.01 7.35
C MET A 15 -3.32 11.75 5.85
N VAL A 16 -2.28 11.23 5.19
CA VAL A 16 -2.37 10.87 3.76
C VAL A 16 -3.41 9.79 3.54
N GLN A 17 -3.41 8.73 4.33
CA GLN A 17 -4.39 7.64 4.21
C GLN A 17 -5.84 8.06 4.47
N GLN A 18 -6.04 9.14 5.22
CA GLN A 18 -7.37 9.68 5.50
C GLN A 18 -7.88 10.67 4.45
N ARG A 19 -7.02 11.55 3.94
CA ARG A 19 -7.44 12.71 3.15
C ARG A 19 -6.54 13.10 1.97
N GLY A 20 -5.46 12.33 1.71
CA GLY A 20 -4.53 12.58 0.63
C GLY A 20 -3.33 13.47 1.02
N PHE A 21 -2.30 13.42 0.17
CA PHE A 21 -1.05 14.17 0.40
C PHE A 21 -1.25 15.67 0.29
N ASN A 22 -2.09 16.13 -0.66
CA ASN A 22 -2.30 17.56 -0.87
C ASN A 22 -3.16 18.22 0.22
N ALA A 23 -3.95 17.46 0.97
CA ALA A 23 -4.93 17.96 1.93
C ALA A 23 -4.38 18.24 3.35
N PHE A 24 -3.06 18.21 3.58
CA PHE A 24 -2.47 18.62 4.85
C PHE A 24 -1.24 19.51 4.66
N SER A 25 -0.90 20.25 5.70
CA SER A 25 0.27 21.14 5.78
C SER A 25 1.17 20.76 6.96
N PHE A 26 2.37 21.37 7.03
CA PHE A 26 3.22 21.25 8.22
C PHE A 26 2.61 21.91 9.48
N ALA A 27 1.69 22.85 9.31
CA ALA A 27 0.93 23.41 10.45
C ALA A 27 -0.02 22.35 11.03
N ASP A 28 -0.75 21.62 10.16
CA ASP A 28 -1.61 20.52 10.59
C ASP A 28 -0.81 19.40 11.28
N LEU A 29 0.34 19.04 10.69
CA LEU A 29 1.22 18.01 11.23
C LEU A 29 1.79 18.41 12.61
N SER A 30 2.23 19.67 12.75
CA SER A 30 2.75 20.20 14.01
C SER A 30 1.69 20.21 15.11
N ALA A 31 0.45 20.53 14.78
CA ALA A 31 -0.68 20.51 15.72
C ALA A 31 -0.99 19.08 16.20
N VAL A 32 -0.98 18.09 15.29
CA VAL A 32 -1.26 16.69 15.64
C VAL A 32 -0.14 16.08 16.50
N VAL A 33 1.11 16.40 16.20
CA VAL A 33 2.27 15.83 16.93
C VAL A 33 2.56 16.62 18.22
N GLY A 34 2.02 17.83 18.38
CA GLY A 34 2.25 18.66 19.55
C GLY A 34 3.63 19.34 19.59
N ILE A 35 4.22 19.66 18.43
CA ILE A 35 5.52 20.33 18.32
C ILE A 35 5.40 21.60 17.48
N THR A 36 6.44 22.43 17.48
CA THR A 36 6.43 23.65 16.66
C THR A 36 6.64 23.34 15.18
N LYS A 37 6.12 24.20 14.30
CA LYS A 37 6.35 24.09 12.84
C LYS A 37 7.85 24.18 12.52
N ALA A 38 8.64 24.94 13.27
CA ALA A 38 10.10 25.02 13.15
C ALA A 38 10.76 23.66 13.42
N SER A 39 10.28 22.93 14.43
CA SER A 39 10.74 21.57 14.73
C SER A 39 10.39 20.59 13.59
N VAL A 40 9.23 20.70 12.94
CA VAL A 40 8.90 19.89 11.75
C VAL A 40 9.90 20.16 10.63
N HIS A 41 10.19 21.46 10.33
CA HIS A 41 11.15 21.83 9.30
C HIS A 41 12.59 21.38 9.61
N TYR A 42 12.95 21.32 10.90
CA TYR A 42 14.26 20.77 11.31
C TYR A 42 14.42 19.29 10.91
N HIS A 43 13.38 18.49 11.04
CA HIS A 43 13.39 17.07 10.66
C HIS A 43 13.16 16.84 9.16
N PHE A 44 12.28 17.62 8.57
CA PHE A 44 11.93 17.52 7.16
C PHE A 44 11.89 18.92 6.52
N PRO A 45 12.93 19.29 5.77
CA PRO A 45 13.03 20.63 5.19
C PRO A 45 11.85 21.01 4.28
N THR A 46 11.28 20.01 3.59
CA THR A 46 10.13 20.17 2.69
C THR A 46 9.09 19.07 2.90
N LYS A 47 7.84 19.36 2.52
CA LYS A 47 6.77 18.36 2.50
C LYS A 47 7.07 17.22 1.51
N ALA A 48 7.76 17.51 0.42
CA ALA A 48 8.23 16.51 -0.54
C ALA A 48 9.23 15.53 0.13
N ALA A 49 10.20 16.03 0.91
CA ALA A 49 11.15 15.19 1.64
C ALA A 49 10.45 14.32 2.69
N LEU A 50 9.48 14.86 3.42
CA LEU A 50 8.63 14.10 4.35
C LEU A 50 7.87 13.00 3.60
N GLY A 51 7.18 13.34 2.51
CA GLY A 51 6.37 12.40 1.74
C GLY A 51 7.20 11.28 1.12
N HIS A 52 8.36 11.60 0.55
CA HIS A 52 9.28 10.60 0.01
C HIS A 52 9.76 9.62 1.10
N ARG A 53 10.20 10.15 2.26
CA ARG A 53 10.66 9.30 3.36
C ARG A 53 9.54 8.45 3.96
N MET A 54 8.33 9.01 4.09
CA MET A 54 7.14 8.29 4.53
C MET A 54 6.85 7.11 3.60
N LEU A 55 6.85 7.34 2.28
CA LEU A 55 6.55 6.31 1.28
C LEU A 55 7.63 5.22 1.25
N GLN A 56 8.91 5.57 1.37
CA GLN A 56 10.00 4.60 1.51
C GLN A 56 9.79 3.67 2.72
N ARG A 57 9.45 4.26 3.88
CA ARG A 57 9.19 3.49 5.10
C ARG A 57 7.96 2.59 4.95
N TYR A 58 6.91 3.10 4.32
CA TYR A 58 5.70 2.31 4.04
C TYR A 58 6.03 1.11 3.15
N ARG A 59 6.76 1.32 2.05
CA ARG A 59 7.21 0.23 1.16
C ARG A 59 8.03 -0.82 1.92
N GLN A 60 9.02 -0.41 2.70
CA GLN A 60 9.85 -1.33 3.47
C GLN A 60 9.04 -2.21 4.43
N ARG A 61 8.06 -1.61 5.13
CA ARG A 61 7.16 -2.37 6.02
C ARG A 61 6.25 -3.32 5.24
N PHE A 62 5.76 -2.89 4.09
CA PHE A 62 4.93 -3.73 3.25
C PHE A 62 5.72 -4.91 2.67
N GLU A 63 6.94 -4.66 2.16
CA GLU A 63 7.85 -5.72 1.68
C GLU A 63 8.20 -6.72 2.80
N ALA A 64 8.42 -6.26 4.02
CA ALA A 64 8.64 -7.13 5.17
C ALA A 64 7.42 -8.04 5.43
N ALA A 65 6.20 -7.48 5.43
CA ALA A 65 4.97 -8.26 5.57
C ALA A 65 4.79 -9.29 4.43
N LEU A 66 5.12 -8.94 3.20
CA LEU A 66 5.14 -9.88 2.08
C LEU A 66 6.17 -11.00 2.27
N GLY A 67 7.34 -10.66 2.82
CA GLY A 67 8.37 -11.63 3.17
C GLY A 67 7.91 -12.62 4.25
N GLU A 68 7.22 -12.14 5.28
CA GLU A 68 6.63 -12.98 6.33
C GLU A 68 5.57 -13.95 5.76
N ILE A 69 4.72 -13.47 4.85
CA ILE A 69 3.73 -14.31 4.16
C ILE A 69 4.45 -15.41 3.39
N ALA A 70 5.43 -15.07 2.56
CA ALA A 70 6.17 -16.05 1.76
C ALA A 70 6.97 -17.05 2.61
N ALA A 71 7.51 -16.63 3.75
CA ALA A 71 8.22 -17.52 4.66
C ALA A 71 7.30 -18.51 5.42
N SER A 72 6.00 -18.22 5.47
CA SER A 72 5.03 -19.00 6.26
C SER A 72 4.38 -20.15 5.48
N THR A 73 4.40 -20.11 4.14
CA THR A 73 3.73 -21.10 3.28
C THR A 73 4.18 -20.97 1.82
N ASP A 74 4.18 -22.12 1.11
CA ASP A 74 4.38 -22.18 -0.34
C ASP A 74 3.04 -22.33 -1.11
N ASP A 75 1.90 -22.32 -0.42
CA ASP A 75 0.57 -22.39 -1.03
C ASP A 75 0.13 -21.01 -1.53
N ALA A 76 -0.09 -20.90 -2.84
CA ALA A 76 -0.47 -19.64 -3.48
C ALA A 76 -1.81 -19.10 -2.97
N GLY A 77 -2.80 -19.96 -2.68
CA GLY A 77 -4.11 -19.55 -2.19
C GLY A 77 -4.04 -18.93 -0.80
N ILE A 78 -3.21 -19.51 0.08
CA ILE A 78 -2.94 -18.94 1.41
C ILE A 78 -2.19 -17.61 1.27
N CYS A 79 -1.18 -17.54 0.41
CA CYS A 79 -0.44 -16.31 0.14
C CYS A 79 -1.37 -15.19 -0.36
N LEU A 80 -2.22 -15.45 -1.35
CA LEU A 80 -3.17 -14.48 -1.92
C LEU A 80 -4.20 -14.02 -0.89
N THR A 81 -4.69 -14.94 -0.05
CA THR A 81 -5.62 -14.60 1.04
C THR A 81 -4.98 -13.64 2.03
N ARG A 82 -3.78 -13.95 2.51
CA ARG A 82 -3.03 -13.10 3.46
C ARG A 82 -2.61 -11.77 2.85
N TYR A 83 -2.26 -11.77 1.56
CA TYR A 83 -2.00 -10.55 0.80
C TYR A 83 -3.21 -9.61 0.79
N ALA A 84 -4.39 -10.11 0.45
CA ALA A 84 -5.62 -9.32 0.48
C ALA A 84 -5.99 -8.86 1.90
N GLU A 85 -5.61 -9.60 2.94
CA GLU A 85 -5.78 -9.20 4.34
C GLU A 85 -4.93 -8.00 4.75
N LEU A 86 -3.80 -7.73 4.07
CA LEU A 86 -3.05 -6.49 4.30
C LEU A 86 -3.91 -5.26 3.96
N TYR A 87 -4.61 -5.29 2.84
CA TYR A 87 -5.53 -4.23 2.41
C TYR A 87 -6.76 -4.14 3.33
N GLU A 88 -7.33 -5.29 3.67
CA GLU A 88 -8.50 -5.37 4.55
C GLU A 88 -8.25 -4.72 5.91
N ARG A 89 -7.08 -4.95 6.52
CA ARG A 89 -6.71 -4.35 7.81
C ARG A 89 -6.69 -2.83 7.75
N VAL A 90 -6.13 -2.27 6.69
CA VAL A 90 -6.10 -0.81 6.47
C VAL A 90 -7.51 -0.26 6.33
N LEU A 91 -8.34 -0.91 5.51
CA LEU A 91 -9.73 -0.50 5.28
C LEU A 91 -10.58 -0.58 6.55
N ARG A 92 -10.41 -1.63 7.37
CA ARG A 92 -11.08 -1.77 8.69
C ARG A 92 -10.66 -0.70 9.70
N SER A 93 -9.49 -0.11 9.54
CA SER A 93 -9.01 1.01 10.35
C SER A 93 -9.52 2.38 9.86
N ASP A 94 -10.48 2.38 8.94
CA ASP A 94 -11.03 3.59 8.30
C ASP A 94 -9.96 4.40 7.53
N LEU A 95 -8.99 3.69 6.95
CA LEU A 95 -7.89 4.24 6.17
C LEU A 95 -7.92 3.70 4.73
N MET A 96 -7.30 4.43 3.81
CA MET A 96 -7.03 3.96 2.44
C MET A 96 -5.63 3.38 2.32
N CYS A 97 -5.40 2.50 1.34
CA CYS A 97 -4.04 2.16 0.95
C CYS A 97 -3.27 3.45 0.63
N LEU A 98 -2.09 3.60 1.24
CA LEU A 98 -1.27 4.80 1.01
C LEU A 98 -0.94 4.98 -0.47
N CYS A 99 -0.62 3.88 -1.15
CA CYS A 99 -0.24 3.92 -2.57
C CYS A 99 -1.43 4.12 -3.49
N GLY A 100 -2.61 3.59 -3.16
CA GLY A 100 -3.84 3.83 -3.92
C GLY A 100 -4.25 5.31 -3.88
N ILE A 101 -4.24 5.94 -2.69
CA ILE A 101 -4.60 7.37 -2.58
C ILE A 101 -3.55 8.27 -3.25
N LEU A 102 -2.26 7.95 -3.14
CA LEU A 102 -1.19 8.68 -3.82
C LEU A 102 -1.25 8.49 -5.34
N GLY A 103 -1.66 7.31 -5.82
CA GLY A 103 -1.92 7.05 -7.23
C GLY A 103 -2.99 7.97 -7.82
N ALA A 104 -4.05 8.26 -7.07
CA ALA A 104 -5.07 9.22 -7.49
C ALA A 104 -4.55 10.67 -7.55
N GLU A 105 -3.52 11.02 -6.79
CA GLU A 105 -2.89 12.34 -6.76
C GLU A 105 -1.63 12.44 -7.64
N ILE A 106 -1.31 11.43 -8.47
CA ILE A 106 -0.03 11.26 -9.16
C ILE A 106 0.42 12.51 -9.93
N MET A 107 -0.51 13.26 -10.53
CA MET A 107 -0.21 14.43 -11.35
C MET A 107 0.36 15.60 -10.55
N THR A 108 0.13 15.63 -9.23
CA THR A 108 0.54 16.73 -8.34
C THR A 108 1.67 16.33 -7.39
N LEU A 109 2.04 15.03 -7.39
CA LEU A 109 3.11 14.56 -6.52
C LEU A 109 4.50 15.02 -7.00
N PRO A 110 5.42 15.32 -6.05
CA PRO A 110 6.84 15.49 -6.36
C PRO A 110 7.43 14.26 -7.06
N GLU A 111 8.39 14.48 -7.97
CA GLU A 111 9.00 13.43 -8.79
C GLU A 111 9.52 12.25 -7.95
N GLN A 112 10.27 12.52 -6.89
CA GLN A 112 10.80 11.48 -6.01
C GLN A 112 9.70 10.59 -5.38
N MET A 113 8.53 11.16 -5.11
CA MET A 113 7.39 10.39 -4.62
C MET A 113 6.75 9.53 -5.71
N ARG A 114 6.69 10.04 -6.95
CA ARG A 114 6.20 9.27 -8.10
C ARG A 114 7.08 8.05 -8.37
N ASP A 115 8.40 8.23 -8.31
CA ASP A 115 9.37 7.14 -8.51
C ASP A 115 9.25 6.08 -7.42
N GLU A 116 9.14 6.50 -6.17
CA GLU A 116 8.99 5.60 -5.02
C GLU A 116 7.64 4.85 -5.08
N LEU A 117 6.56 5.51 -5.52
CA LEU A 117 5.26 4.87 -5.72
C LEU A 117 5.32 3.81 -6.84
N LYS A 118 5.98 4.14 -7.96
CA LYS A 118 6.21 3.20 -9.05
C LYS A 118 7.02 1.99 -8.58
N LEU A 119 8.06 2.23 -7.78
CA LEU A 119 8.87 1.16 -7.20
C LEU A 119 8.05 0.26 -6.28
N PHE A 120 7.19 0.84 -5.42
CA PHE A 120 6.27 0.07 -4.57
C PHE A 120 5.37 -0.85 -5.41
N LEU A 121 4.70 -0.34 -6.43
CA LEU A 121 3.81 -1.13 -7.28
C LEU A 121 4.57 -2.24 -8.00
N THR A 122 5.74 -1.93 -8.58
CA THR A 122 6.59 -2.93 -9.26
C THR A 122 7.01 -4.05 -8.32
N ARG A 123 7.48 -3.72 -7.10
CA ARG A 123 7.89 -4.73 -6.09
C ARG A 123 6.72 -5.60 -5.64
N ASN A 124 5.56 -5.02 -5.53
CA ASN A 124 4.32 -5.71 -5.18
C ASN A 124 3.94 -6.74 -6.25
N GLU A 125 3.93 -6.31 -7.52
CA GLU A 125 3.69 -7.19 -8.66
C GLU A 125 4.77 -8.28 -8.78
N ASP A 126 6.05 -7.96 -8.56
CA ASP A 126 7.16 -8.94 -8.57
C ASP A 126 6.95 -10.03 -7.52
N TRP A 127 6.45 -9.68 -6.35
CA TRP A 127 6.12 -10.65 -5.31
C TRP A 127 4.95 -11.55 -5.74
N LEU A 128 3.89 -10.98 -6.30
CA LEU A 128 2.73 -11.73 -6.81
C LEU A 128 3.13 -12.69 -7.94
N VAL A 129 4.00 -12.26 -8.86
CA VAL A 129 4.52 -13.16 -9.93
C VAL A 129 5.19 -14.40 -9.34
N ARG A 130 5.93 -14.26 -8.23
CA ARG A 130 6.54 -15.42 -7.54
C ARG A 130 5.48 -16.30 -6.87
N VAL A 131 4.51 -15.71 -6.18
CA VAL A 131 3.39 -16.44 -5.56
C VAL A 131 2.61 -17.23 -6.61
N LEU A 132 2.32 -16.63 -7.76
CA LEU A 132 1.58 -17.27 -8.84
C LEU A 132 2.39 -18.41 -9.54
N ALA A 133 3.67 -18.53 -9.26
CA ALA A 133 4.50 -19.66 -9.71
C ALA A 133 4.54 -20.83 -8.69
N CYS A 134 4.03 -20.61 -7.47
CA CYS A 134 4.03 -21.63 -6.41
C CYS A 134 2.88 -22.64 -6.56
N GLY A 135 3.00 -23.75 -5.82
CA GLY A 135 1.95 -24.76 -5.73
C GLY A 135 0.62 -24.19 -5.27
N GLY A 136 -0.48 -24.78 -5.74
CA GLY A 136 -1.83 -24.27 -5.45
C GLY A 136 -2.28 -23.07 -6.32
N SER A 137 -1.43 -22.52 -7.16
CA SER A 137 -1.81 -21.53 -8.17
C SER A 137 -2.40 -22.19 -9.42
N ARG A 138 -3.39 -21.54 -10.02
CA ARG A 138 -3.87 -21.90 -11.37
C ARG A 138 -2.88 -21.52 -12.46
N LEU A 139 -1.91 -20.66 -12.15
CA LEU A 139 -0.86 -20.16 -13.06
C LEU A 139 0.53 -20.77 -12.76
N GLU A 140 0.61 -21.86 -11.99
CA GLU A 140 1.86 -22.55 -11.65
C GLU A 140 2.70 -22.88 -12.89
N GLY A 141 2.09 -23.42 -13.96
CA GLY A 141 2.73 -23.75 -15.24
C GLY A 141 2.68 -22.65 -16.30
N ALA A 142 2.12 -21.47 -15.98
CA ALA A 142 1.99 -20.39 -16.95
C ALA A 142 3.31 -19.67 -17.23
N SER A 143 3.37 -18.89 -18.31
CA SER A 143 4.53 -18.05 -18.62
C SER A 143 4.70 -16.92 -17.59
N GLN A 144 5.90 -16.35 -17.50
CA GLN A 144 6.17 -15.20 -16.65
C GLN A 144 5.29 -14.00 -17.04
N GLU A 145 5.01 -13.82 -18.32
CA GLU A 145 4.15 -12.73 -18.82
C GLU A 145 2.72 -12.91 -18.37
N GLN A 146 2.15 -14.10 -18.47
CA GLN A 146 0.80 -14.39 -17.96
C GLN A 146 0.67 -14.14 -16.45
N ARG A 147 1.68 -14.55 -15.68
CA ARG A 147 1.73 -14.26 -14.25
C ARG A 147 1.86 -12.76 -13.96
N ARG A 148 2.60 -12.01 -14.80
CA ARG A 148 2.73 -10.56 -14.68
C ARG A 148 1.40 -9.84 -14.93
N GLU A 149 0.65 -10.22 -15.94
CA GLU A 149 -0.68 -9.67 -16.20
C GLU A 149 -1.64 -9.98 -15.04
N ALA A 150 -1.67 -11.21 -14.56
CA ALA A 150 -2.48 -11.59 -13.40
C ALA A 150 -2.07 -10.81 -12.13
N ALA A 151 -0.78 -10.55 -11.92
CA ALA A 151 -0.31 -9.73 -10.79
C ALA A 151 -0.84 -8.28 -10.86
N LYS A 152 -0.83 -7.67 -12.04
CA LYS A 152 -1.42 -6.35 -12.27
C LYS A 152 -2.94 -6.34 -12.01
N ASP A 153 -3.64 -7.38 -12.47
CA ASP A 153 -5.08 -7.52 -12.27
C ASP A 153 -5.41 -7.65 -10.78
N ILE A 154 -4.67 -8.46 -10.02
CA ILE A 154 -4.86 -8.63 -8.58
C ILE A 154 -4.71 -7.29 -7.85
N VAL A 155 -3.65 -6.53 -8.11
CA VAL A 155 -3.42 -5.21 -7.50
C VAL A 155 -4.56 -4.26 -7.87
N SER A 156 -4.93 -4.19 -9.15
CA SER A 156 -5.98 -3.30 -9.64
C SER A 156 -7.34 -3.63 -9.04
N MET A 157 -7.68 -4.91 -8.93
CA MET A 157 -8.94 -5.37 -8.33
C MET A 157 -9.02 -5.00 -6.84
N LEU A 158 -7.96 -5.22 -6.06
CA LEU A 158 -7.96 -4.94 -4.62
C LEU A 158 -7.98 -3.43 -4.35
N GLU A 159 -7.19 -2.64 -5.06
CA GLU A 159 -7.20 -1.16 -4.92
C GLU A 159 -8.54 -0.56 -5.33
N GLY A 160 -9.11 -1.00 -6.46
CA GLY A 160 -10.43 -0.55 -6.91
C GLY A 160 -11.55 -0.92 -5.94
N ALA A 161 -11.53 -2.16 -5.43
CA ALA A 161 -12.51 -2.62 -4.45
C ALA A 161 -12.39 -1.85 -3.13
N MET A 162 -11.18 -1.53 -2.68
CA MET A 162 -10.94 -0.74 -1.48
C MET A 162 -11.48 0.68 -1.62
N LEU A 163 -11.22 1.33 -2.76
CA LEU A 163 -11.71 2.67 -3.06
C LEU A 163 -13.25 2.70 -3.05
N LEU A 164 -13.90 1.74 -3.74
CA LEU A 164 -15.35 1.69 -3.83
C LEU A 164 -16.00 1.30 -2.51
N ALA A 165 -15.43 0.37 -1.75
CA ALA A 165 -15.93 0.01 -0.43
C ALA A 165 -15.94 1.22 0.51
N ARG A 166 -14.88 2.03 0.49
CA ARG A 166 -14.83 3.26 1.28
C ARG A 166 -15.81 4.32 0.81
N ALA A 167 -15.87 4.57 -0.51
CA ALA A 167 -16.75 5.60 -1.07
C ALA A 167 -18.24 5.31 -0.82
N THR A 168 -18.63 4.04 -0.71
CA THR A 168 -20.02 3.60 -0.50
C THR A 168 -20.31 3.16 0.93
N ALA A 169 -19.33 3.19 1.83
CA ALA A 169 -19.41 2.61 3.18
C ALA A 169 -19.88 1.14 3.17
N ASP A 170 -19.56 0.40 2.10
CA ASP A 170 -19.99 -0.98 1.89
C ASP A 170 -18.79 -1.94 1.81
N MET A 171 -18.45 -2.53 2.94
CA MET A 171 -17.35 -3.48 3.08
C MET A 171 -17.56 -4.76 2.27
N SER A 172 -18.79 -5.09 1.91
CA SER A 172 -19.10 -6.30 1.14
C SER A 172 -18.44 -6.30 -0.25
N ARG A 173 -18.21 -5.12 -0.84
CA ARG A 173 -17.51 -4.93 -2.11
C ARG A 173 -16.08 -5.47 -2.04
N PHE A 174 -15.34 -5.08 -0.99
CA PHE A 174 -13.98 -5.57 -0.78
C PHE A 174 -13.96 -7.07 -0.48
N GLN A 175 -14.86 -7.56 0.36
CA GLN A 175 -14.97 -8.98 0.70
C GLN A 175 -15.26 -9.85 -0.52
N SER A 176 -16.14 -9.38 -1.42
CA SER A 176 -16.43 -10.07 -2.67
C SER A 176 -15.21 -10.17 -3.57
N THR A 177 -14.46 -9.07 -3.73
CA THR A 177 -13.23 -9.05 -4.53
C THR A 177 -12.13 -9.91 -3.92
N LYS A 178 -11.95 -9.88 -2.58
CA LYS A 178 -11.01 -10.76 -1.87
C LYS A 178 -11.27 -12.23 -2.19
N ARG A 179 -12.55 -12.68 -2.06
CA ARG A 179 -12.92 -14.06 -2.41
C ARG A 179 -12.67 -14.37 -3.88
N ARG A 180 -12.99 -13.43 -4.77
CA ARG A 180 -12.79 -13.60 -6.21
C ARG A 180 -11.31 -13.76 -6.57
N VAL A 181 -10.42 -12.93 -6.02
CA VAL A 181 -8.96 -13.05 -6.24
C VAL A 181 -8.47 -14.44 -5.84
N THR A 182 -8.85 -14.95 -4.67
CA THR A 182 -8.46 -16.30 -4.27
C THR A 182 -9.08 -17.37 -5.20
N ALA A 183 -10.38 -17.29 -5.50
CA ALA A 183 -11.06 -18.29 -6.36
C ALA A 183 -10.57 -18.30 -7.81
N GLU A 184 -10.11 -17.16 -8.34
CA GLU A 184 -9.67 -17.03 -9.74
C GLU A 184 -8.23 -17.49 -9.94
N PHE A 185 -7.34 -17.24 -8.97
CA PHE A 185 -5.91 -17.46 -9.11
C PHE A 185 -5.36 -18.63 -8.27
N ALA A 186 -6.12 -19.18 -7.31
CA ALA A 186 -5.79 -20.39 -6.56
C ALA A 186 -6.66 -21.59 -6.99
N ARG A 187 -6.15 -22.82 -6.71
CA ARG A 187 -6.84 -24.09 -6.93
C ARG A 187 -7.68 -24.47 -5.73
#